data_6cdf823b2501dfcbc3132b1ce5199d0b
#
_entry.id   6cdf823b2501dfcbc3132b1ce5199d0b
#
_cell.length_a   1.000
_cell.length_b   1.000
_cell.length_c   1.000
_cell.angle_alpha   90.00
_cell.angle_beta   90.00
_cell.angle_gamma   90.00
#
_symmetry.space_group_name_H-M   'P 1'
#
loop_
_entity.id
_entity.type
_entity.pdbx_description
1 polymer ?
#
loop_
_entity_poly.entity_id
_entity_poly.type
_entity_poly.pdbx_seq_one_letter_code
_entity_poly.pdbx_strand_id
1 'polypeptide(L)'
;MHKNLDGSGYNMKELKDYVRSIPDFPEPGIIFRDVTSVLQDAEGFRLAIDSMIKLLDGVEFDVIAGAESRGFILGAPIAYAMGKPFVLIRKKGKLPCETIEQSYDLEYGTATIEMHKDSIKPGQRVVLVDDLIATGGTVEAAIKLIEQLGGEVVK
;
A
#
# COMPACT_ATOMS: atom_id res chain seq x y z
N MET A 1 24.56 -12.06 -11.13
CA MET A 1 23.46 -13.04 -11.20
C MET A 1 23.61 -14.02 -10.03
N HIS A 2 23.07 -13.68 -8.86
CA HIS A 2 23.14 -14.57 -7.71
C HIS A 2 21.93 -15.53 -7.77
N LYS A 3 22.19 -16.79 -8.01
CA LYS A 3 21.20 -17.87 -7.86
C LYS A 3 21.12 -18.21 -6.38
N ASN A 4 20.04 -17.82 -5.72
CA ASN A 4 19.73 -18.35 -4.40
C ASN A 4 19.22 -19.79 -4.57
N LEU A 5 20.03 -20.75 -4.19
CA LEU A 5 19.65 -22.17 -4.15
C LEU A 5 19.30 -22.53 -2.70
N ASP A 6 18.14 -23.14 -2.50
CA ASP A 6 17.68 -23.64 -1.20
C ASP A 6 18.31 -24.99 -0.79
N GLY A 7 19.40 -25.37 -1.33
CA GLY A 7 20.07 -26.66 -1.07
C GLY A 7 19.38 -27.89 -1.69
N SER A 8 18.15 -27.74 -2.25
CA SER A 8 17.43 -28.81 -2.95
C SER A 8 17.63 -28.76 -4.47
N GLY A 9 18.37 -27.74 -4.97
CA GLY A 9 18.59 -27.55 -6.40
C GLY A 9 17.44 -26.83 -7.13
N TYR A 10 16.37 -26.46 -6.43
CA TYR A 10 15.27 -25.67 -6.99
C TYR A 10 15.57 -24.17 -6.88
N ASN A 11 15.35 -23.43 -7.97
CA ASN A 11 15.37 -21.96 -7.92
C ASN A 11 14.16 -21.49 -7.11
N MET A 12 14.40 -20.82 -5.97
CA MET A 12 13.32 -20.13 -5.27
C MET A 12 12.75 -19.03 -6.19
N LYS A 13 11.42 -19.02 -6.32
CA LYS A 13 10.71 -17.97 -7.05
C LYS A 13 10.89 -16.62 -6.34
N GLU A 14 11.15 -15.59 -7.13
CA GLU A 14 11.15 -14.20 -6.67
C GLU A 14 9.75 -13.59 -6.84
N LEU A 15 9.47 -12.50 -6.15
CA LEU A 15 8.17 -11.83 -6.23
C LEU A 15 7.74 -11.50 -7.67
N LYS A 16 8.69 -11.10 -8.51
CA LYS A 16 8.44 -10.81 -9.93
C LYS A 16 7.90 -12.00 -10.73
N ASP A 17 8.22 -13.24 -10.30
CA ASP A 17 7.78 -14.47 -10.98
C ASP A 17 6.28 -14.75 -10.76
N TYR A 18 5.68 -14.09 -9.78
CA TYR A 18 4.24 -14.16 -9.49
C TYR A 18 3.44 -13.05 -10.18
N VAL A 19 4.11 -12.01 -10.69
CA VAL A 19 3.45 -10.88 -11.35
C VAL A 19 3.16 -11.22 -12.79
N ARG A 20 1.88 -11.24 -13.18
CA ARG A 20 1.44 -11.47 -14.54
C ARG A 20 1.73 -10.23 -15.41
N SER A 21 2.29 -10.46 -16.58
CA SER A 21 2.47 -9.42 -17.60
C SER A 21 1.41 -9.59 -18.67
N ILE A 22 0.61 -8.56 -18.89
CA ILE A 22 -0.46 -8.52 -19.88
C ILE A 22 0.01 -7.58 -21.00
N PRO A 23 0.41 -8.10 -22.16
CA PRO A 23 0.80 -7.24 -23.27
C PRO A 23 -0.42 -6.55 -23.89
N ASP A 24 -0.18 -5.39 -24.47
CA ASP A 24 -1.17 -4.59 -25.19
C ASP A 24 -2.41 -4.24 -24.36
N PHE A 25 -2.24 -3.93 -23.09
CA PHE A 25 -3.31 -3.52 -22.20
C PHE A 25 -2.90 -2.27 -21.38
N PRO A 26 -3.78 -1.26 -21.24
CA PRO A 26 -5.10 -1.10 -21.88
C PRO A 26 -5.04 -0.73 -23.36
N GLU A 27 -3.86 -0.43 -23.89
CA GLU A 27 -3.62 -0.03 -25.27
C GLU A 27 -2.44 -0.79 -25.89
N PRO A 28 -2.40 -0.93 -27.23
CA PRO A 28 -1.29 -1.56 -27.92
C PRO A 28 0.07 -0.94 -27.57
N GLY A 29 1.07 -1.78 -27.31
CA GLY A 29 2.44 -1.37 -26.95
C GLY A 29 2.66 -1.20 -25.46
N ILE A 30 1.62 -1.25 -24.62
CA ILE A 30 1.73 -1.19 -23.16
C ILE A 30 1.77 -2.60 -22.58
N ILE A 31 2.71 -2.86 -21.67
CA ILE A 31 2.73 -4.10 -20.88
C ILE A 31 2.22 -3.77 -19.49
N PHE A 32 1.02 -4.24 -19.17
CA PHE A 32 0.43 -4.09 -17.86
C PHE A 32 0.96 -5.16 -16.90
N ARG A 33 1.40 -4.73 -15.72
CA ARG A 33 1.84 -5.62 -14.65
C ARG A 33 0.69 -5.85 -13.67
N ASP A 34 0.09 -7.04 -13.73
CA ASP A 34 -1.05 -7.40 -12.91
C ASP A 34 -0.60 -7.95 -11.55
N VAL A 35 -0.69 -7.12 -10.53
CA VAL A 35 -0.34 -7.48 -9.14
C VAL A 35 -1.36 -8.44 -8.52
N THR A 36 -2.59 -8.50 -9.05
CA THR A 36 -3.62 -9.41 -8.51
C THR A 36 -3.23 -10.87 -8.64
N SER A 37 -2.40 -11.24 -9.61
CA SER A 37 -1.85 -12.58 -9.73
C SER A 37 -0.98 -13.00 -8.54
N VAL A 38 -0.33 -12.05 -7.89
CA VAL A 38 0.42 -12.28 -6.65
C VAL A 38 -0.52 -12.69 -5.52
N LEU A 39 -1.67 -12.01 -5.42
CA LEU A 39 -2.67 -12.27 -4.37
C LEU A 39 -3.39 -13.61 -4.55
N GLN A 40 -3.45 -14.12 -5.79
CA GLN A 40 -4.10 -15.39 -6.13
C GLN A 40 -3.24 -16.62 -5.79
N ASP A 41 -1.97 -16.41 -5.49
CA ASP A 41 -1.03 -17.47 -5.12
C ASP A 41 -0.62 -17.31 -3.65
N ALA A 42 -0.80 -18.36 -2.85
CA ALA A 42 -0.55 -18.29 -1.41
C ALA A 42 0.92 -17.99 -1.07
N GLU A 43 1.86 -18.56 -1.82
CA GLU A 43 3.29 -18.31 -1.62
C GLU A 43 3.67 -16.93 -2.12
N GLY A 44 3.14 -16.50 -3.28
CA GLY A 44 3.33 -15.16 -3.84
C GLY A 44 2.82 -14.09 -2.89
N PHE A 45 1.62 -14.27 -2.34
CA PHE A 45 1.03 -13.33 -1.38
C PHE A 45 1.87 -13.26 -0.09
N ARG A 46 2.27 -14.40 0.45
CA ARG A 46 3.15 -14.45 1.63
C ARG A 46 4.47 -13.73 1.35
N LEU A 47 5.10 -14.02 0.23
CA LEU A 47 6.36 -13.39 -0.15
C LEU A 47 6.22 -11.88 -0.29
N ALA A 48 5.11 -11.39 -0.85
CA ALA A 48 4.84 -9.96 -0.96
C ALA A 48 4.74 -9.29 0.43
N ILE A 49 3.93 -9.86 1.34
CA ILE A 49 3.77 -9.32 2.69
C ILE A 49 5.08 -9.38 3.47
N ASP A 50 5.78 -10.51 3.47
CA ASP A 50 7.05 -10.68 4.18
C ASP A 50 8.13 -9.72 3.65
N SER A 51 8.17 -9.49 2.33
CA SER A 51 9.09 -8.55 1.71
C SER A 51 8.80 -7.11 2.12
N MET A 52 7.53 -6.72 2.21
CA MET A 52 7.12 -5.40 2.68
C MET A 52 7.43 -5.21 4.17
N ILE A 53 7.19 -6.22 4.99
CA ILE A 53 7.57 -6.19 6.42
C ILE A 53 9.08 -5.99 6.56
N LYS A 54 9.87 -6.68 5.74
CA LYS A 54 11.33 -6.53 5.76
C LYS A 54 11.81 -5.12 5.41
N LEU A 55 11.08 -4.40 4.55
CA LEU A 55 11.36 -2.98 4.27
C LEU A 55 11.16 -2.07 5.49
N LEU A 56 10.46 -2.55 6.50
CA LEU A 56 10.21 -1.84 7.76
C LEU A 56 11.22 -2.18 8.85
N ASP A 57 12.20 -3.02 8.58
CA ASP A 57 13.27 -3.33 9.53
C ASP A 57 14.01 -2.05 9.94
N GLY A 58 14.08 -1.80 11.26
CA GLY A 58 14.71 -0.61 11.80
C GLY A 58 13.88 0.67 11.69
N VAL A 59 12.68 0.62 11.12
CA VAL A 59 11.75 1.76 11.09
C VAL A 59 10.89 1.74 12.35
N GLU A 60 10.97 2.79 13.13
CA GLU A 60 10.08 2.97 14.28
C GLU A 60 8.79 3.67 13.85
N PHE A 61 7.66 3.04 14.10
CA PHE A 61 6.34 3.57 13.76
C PHE A 61 5.26 3.06 14.69
N ASP A 62 4.13 3.75 14.69
CA ASP A 62 3.02 3.51 15.61
C ASP A 62 1.77 2.95 14.91
N VAL A 63 1.55 3.34 13.65
CA VAL A 63 0.31 3.08 12.90
C VAL A 63 0.64 2.76 11.45
N ILE A 64 -0.16 1.89 10.84
CA ILE A 64 -0.16 1.66 9.40
C ILE A 64 -1.44 2.26 8.81
N ALA A 65 -1.31 3.08 7.78
CA ALA A 65 -2.41 3.61 7.00
C ALA A 65 -2.38 3.01 5.58
N GLY A 66 -3.55 2.74 5.03
CA GLY A 66 -3.67 2.23 3.67
C GLY A 66 -4.81 2.90 2.91
N ALA A 67 -4.58 3.15 1.62
CA ALA A 67 -5.58 3.71 0.72
C ALA A 67 -6.42 2.62 0.06
N GLU A 68 -7.74 2.84 -0.01
CA GLU A 68 -8.62 1.86 -0.68
C GLU A 68 -8.26 1.72 -2.17
N SER A 69 -8.38 0.52 -2.71
CA SER A 69 -8.76 -0.72 -2.03
C SER A 69 -7.57 -1.67 -1.84
N ARG A 70 -6.60 -1.64 -2.71
CA ARG A 70 -5.45 -2.57 -2.71
C ARG A 70 -4.48 -2.29 -1.57
N GLY A 71 -4.37 -1.03 -1.13
CA GLY A 71 -3.64 -0.67 0.08
C GLY A 71 -4.18 -1.37 1.33
N PHE A 72 -5.47 -1.69 1.38
CA PHE A 72 -6.05 -2.48 2.47
C PHE A 72 -5.61 -3.93 2.45
N ILE A 73 -5.56 -4.53 1.27
CA ILE A 73 -5.19 -5.94 1.10
C ILE A 73 -3.75 -6.18 1.54
N LEU A 74 -2.87 -5.23 1.32
CA LEU A 74 -1.46 -5.30 1.72
C LEU A 74 -1.24 -4.77 3.14
N GLY A 75 -1.84 -3.63 3.47
CA GLY A 75 -1.63 -2.96 4.75
C GLY A 75 -2.19 -3.71 5.95
N ALA A 76 -3.38 -4.31 5.83
CA ALA A 76 -4.00 -5.05 6.92
C ALA A 76 -3.19 -6.29 7.36
N PRO A 77 -2.70 -7.15 6.45
CA PRO A 77 -1.82 -8.26 6.84
C PRO A 77 -0.52 -7.80 7.50
N ILE A 78 0.08 -6.71 7.02
CA ILE A 78 1.31 -6.14 7.61
C ILE A 78 1.02 -5.65 9.03
N ALA A 79 -0.05 -4.90 9.22
CA ALA A 79 -0.46 -4.40 10.54
C ALA A 79 -0.71 -5.53 11.53
N TYR A 80 -1.44 -6.56 11.10
CA TYR A 80 -1.68 -7.76 11.91
C TYR A 80 -0.39 -8.46 12.30
N ALA A 81 0.49 -8.72 11.34
CA ALA A 81 1.76 -9.41 11.58
C ALA A 81 2.69 -8.64 12.51
N MET A 82 2.68 -7.32 12.44
CA MET A 82 3.54 -6.45 13.26
C MET A 82 2.88 -5.95 14.55
N GLY A 83 1.65 -6.35 14.83
CA GLY A 83 0.91 -5.94 16.03
C GLY A 83 0.64 -4.44 16.07
N LYS A 84 0.35 -3.82 14.94
CA LYS A 84 0.07 -2.39 14.79
C LYS A 84 -1.39 -2.14 14.41
N PRO A 85 -1.96 -1.00 14.82
CA PRO A 85 -3.27 -0.58 14.32
C PRO A 85 -3.22 -0.26 12.83
N PHE A 86 -4.36 -0.43 12.17
CA PHE A 86 -4.53 -0.13 10.75
C PHE A 86 -5.60 0.95 10.56
N VAL A 87 -5.28 1.99 9.81
CA VAL A 87 -6.13 3.15 9.55
C VAL A 87 -6.51 3.19 8.08
N LEU A 88 -7.79 3.43 7.82
CA LEU A 88 -8.37 3.45 6.49
C LEU A 88 -8.33 4.86 5.90
N ILE A 89 -7.82 4.98 4.68
CA ILE A 89 -7.99 6.15 3.83
C ILE A 89 -8.91 5.73 2.70
N ARG A 90 -10.05 6.42 2.56
CA ARG A 90 -11.10 6.04 1.62
C ARG A 90 -11.53 7.21 0.74
N LYS A 91 -12.23 6.90 -0.34
CA LYS A 91 -12.91 7.91 -1.14
C LYS A 91 -14.00 8.58 -0.32
N LYS A 92 -14.21 9.87 -0.55
CA LYS A 92 -15.22 10.67 0.15
C LYS A 92 -16.59 9.99 0.20
N GLY A 93 -17.23 10.03 1.36
CA GLY A 93 -18.55 9.46 1.61
C GLY A 93 -18.58 7.98 1.98
N LYS A 94 -17.42 7.33 2.15
CA LYS A 94 -17.31 5.91 2.48
C LYS A 94 -17.14 5.62 3.97
N LEU A 95 -16.67 6.60 4.76
CA LEU A 95 -16.46 6.45 6.19
C LEU A 95 -17.61 7.05 6.97
N PRO A 96 -18.12 6.34 8.00
CA PRO A 96 -19.06 6.91 8.96
C PRO A 96 -18.35 7.85 9.94
N CYS A 97 -19.10 8.61 10.74
CA CYS A 97 -18.59 9.54 11.75
C CYS A 97 -17.85 10.75 11.17
N GLU A 98 -17.17 11.49 12.04
CA GLU A 98 -16.42 12.66 11.63
C GLU A 98 -15.15 12.30 10.86
N THR A 99 -14.98 12.92 9.71
CA THR A 99 -13.82 12.75 8.85
C THR A 99 -13.16 14.09 8.55
N ILE A 100 -11.90 14.01 8.17
CA ILE A 100 -11.21 15.08 7.44
C ILE A 100 -11.02 14.62 6.00
N GLU A 101 -10.92 15.55 5.08
CA GLU A 101 -10.83 15.25 3.66
C GLU A 101 -9.74 16.07 2.96
N GLN A 102 -9.21 15.50 1.89
CA GLN A 102 -8.21 16.13 1.03
C GLN A 102 -8.53 15.82 -0.43
N SER A 103 -8.64 16.86 -1.22
CA SER A 103 -8.79 16.74 -2.68
C SER A 103 -7.43 16.74 -3.37
N TYR A 104 -7.36 16.08 -4.51
CA TYR A 104 -6.20 16.09 -5.39
C TYR A 104 -6.64 15.99 -6.86
N ASP A 105 -5.79 16.48 -7.73
CA ASP A 105 -6.09 16.54 -9.16
C ASP A 105 -5.81 15.19 -9.83
N LEU A 106 -6.70 14.80 -10.72
CA LEU A 106 -6.55 13.73 -11.67
C LEU A 106 -6.21 14.31 -13.04
N GLU A 107 -5.84 13.46 -13.99
CA GLU A 107 -5.67 13.87 -15.39
C GLU A 107 -6.95 14.52 -15.93
N TYR A 108 -8.11 13.99 -15.54
CA TYR A 108 -9.43 14.52 -15.87
C TYR A 108 -10.27 14.68 -14.60
N GLY A 109 -10.29 15.90 -14.02
CA GLY A 109 -11.07 16.23 -12.85
C GLY A 109 -10.31 16.16 -11.54
N THR A 110 -11.05 16.03 -10.45
CA THR A 110 -10.53 15.95 -9.07
C THR A 110 -11.09 14.73 -8.35
N ALA A 111 -10.33 14.21 -7.42
CA ALA A 111 -10.79 13.19 -6.47
C ALA A 111 -10.59 13.69 -5.04
N THR A 112 -11.40 13.16 -4.12
CA THR A 112 -11.33 13.50 -2.70
C THR A 112 -11.26 12.22 -1.89
N ILE A 113 -10.29 12.17 -1.00
CA ILE A 113 -10.13 11.08 -0.02
C ILE A 113 -10.39 11.61 1.38
N GLU A 114 -10.74 10.71 2.26
CA GLU A 114 -11.08 11.02 3.66
C GLU A 114 -10.46 10.02 4.63
N MET A 115 -10.34 10.46 5.86
CA MET A 115 -9.84 9.69 6.99
C MET A 115 -10.64 10.08 8.22
N HIS A 116 -10.89 9.14 9.14
CA HIS A 116 -11.52 9.48 10.42
C HIS A 116 -10.67 10.50 11.19
N LYS A 117 -11.35 11.49 11.76
CA LYS A 117 -10.72 12.57 12.51
C LYS A 117 -9.95 12.10 13.75
N ASP A 118 -10.37 10.98 14.33
CA ASP A 118 -9.77 10.37 15.52
C ASP A 118 -8.79 9.23 15.24
N SER A 119 -8.50 8.96 13.96
CA SER A 119 -7.71 7.80 13.57
C SER A 119 -6.21 7.92 13.84
N ILE A 120 -5.68 9.12 13.84
CA ILE A 120 -4.27 9.43 14.12
C ILE A 120 -4.21 10.43 15.27
N LYS A 121 -3.31 10.17 16.22
CA LYS A 121 -3.02 11.09 17.32
C LYS A 121 -1.80 11.92 17.00
N PRO A 122 -1.74 13.19 17.46
CA PRO A 122 -0.57 14.03 17.26
C PRO A 122 0.72 13.34 17.74
N GLY A 123 1.75 13.42 16.91
CA GLY A 123 3.06 12.82 17.18
C GLY A 123 3.20 11.35 16.79
N GLN A 124 2.12 10.68 16.33
CA GLN A 124 2.23 9.31 15.86
C GLN A 124 2.99 9.22 14.53
N ARG A 125 3.85 8.24 14.43
CA ARG A 125 4.63 7.91 13.24
C ARG A 125 3.85 6.89 12.42
N VAL A 126 3.65 7.20 11.16
CA VAL A 126 2.74 6.45 10.27
C VAL A 126 3.52 5.86 9.10
N VAL A 127 3.28 4.60 8.83
CA VAL A 127 3.67 3.93 7.57
C VAL A 127 2.47 3.94 6.65
N LEU A 128 2.63 4.48 5.46
CA LEU A 128 1.59 4.52 4.42
C LEU A 128 1.82 3.40 3.42
N VAL A 129 0.81 2.56 3.21
CA VAL A 129 0.88 1.40 2.32
C VAL A 129 -0.05 1.58 1.13
N ASP A 130 0.50 1.40 -0.05
CA ASP A 130 -0.24 1.28 -1.30
C ASP A 130 0.49 0.31 -2.25
N ASP A 131 -0.20 -0.18 -3.28
CA ASP A 131 0.37 -1.12 -4.25
C ASP A 131 0.97 -0.43 -5.48
N LEU A 132 0.54 0.78 -5.78
CA LEU A 132 0.94 1.52 -6.96
C LEU A 132 1.05 3.02 -6.68
N ILE A 133 2.21 3.57 -6.95
CA ILE A 133 2.43 5.01 -7.00
C ILE A 133 2.54 5.41 -8.48
N ALA A 134 1.40 5.81 -9.08
CA ALA A 134 1.37 6.22 -10.48
C ALA A 134 1.87 7.66 -10.63
N THR A 135 0.99 8.65 -10.35
CA THR A 135 1.32 10.09 -10.43
C THR A 135 1.72 10.70 -9.10
N GLY A 136 1.51 9.98 -8.00
CA GLY A 136 1.78 10.45 -6.64
C GLY A 136 0.65 11.27 -6.00
N GLY A 137 -0.38 11.65 -6.74
CA GLY A 137 -1.46 12.52 -6.24
C GLY A 137 -2.20 11.94 -5.03
N THR A 138 -2.55 10.67 -5.06
CA THR A 138 -3.20 9.97 -3.93
C THR A 138 -2.28 9.91 -2.71
N VAL A 139 -1.00 9.63 -2.92
CA VAL A 139 -0.01 9.56 -1.85
C VAL A 139 0.19 10.92 -1.19
N GLU A 140 0.34 11.98 -1.98
CA GLU A 140 0.45 13.35 -1.44
C GLU A 140 -0.78 13.76 -0.64
N ALA A 141 -1.98 13.46 -1.14
CA ALA A 141 -3.23 13.74 -0.43
C ALA A 141 -3.32 12.94 0.89
N ALA A 142 -2.92 11.69 0.87
CA ALA A 142 -2.87 10.83 2.07
C ALA A 142 -1.88 11.38 3.12
N ILE A 143 -0.69 11.80 2.69
CA ILE A 143 0.29 12.44 3.58
C ILE A 143 -0.29 13.70 4.21
N LYS A 144 -0.93 14.56 3.42
CA LYS A 144 -1.57 15.78 3.93
C LYS A 144 -2.66 15.49 4.96
N LEU A 145 -3.47 14.44 4.76
CA LEU A 145 -4.47 14.03 5.76
C LEU A 145 -3.81 13.61 7.09
N ILE A 146 -2.78 12.79 7.02
CA ILE A 146 -2.06 12.32 8.19
C ILE A 146 -1.42 13.50 8.95
N GLU A 147 -0.79 14.43 8.23
CA GLU A 147 -0.18 15.62 8.81
C GLU A 147 -1.20 16.58 9.42
N GLN A 148 -2.40 16.73 8.83
CA GLN A 148 -3.49 17.52 9.40
C GLN A 148 -3.92 17.00 10.78
N LEU A 149 -3.82 15.71 11.04
CA LEU A 149 -4.09 15.10 12.35
C LEU A 149 -2.88 15.15 13.30
N GLY A 150 -1.75 15.70 12.86
CA GLY A 150 -0.53 15.80 13.64
C GLY A 150 0.37 14.56 13.58
N GLY A 151 0.10 13.64 12.67
CA GLY A 151 0.95 12.47 12.41
C GLY A 151 2.14 12.83 11.52
N GLU A 152 3.13 11.95 11.51
CA GLU A 152 4.31 12.03 10.65
C GLU A 152 4.41 10.76 9.81
N VAL A 153 4.46 10.91 8.48
CA VAL A 153 4.70 9.76 7.60
C VAL A 153 6.19 9.48 7.54
N VAL A 154 6.60 8.32 8.05
CA VAL A 154 8.01 7.92 8.15
C VAL A 154 8.45 6.94 7.07
N LYS A 155 7.48 6.32 6.37
CA LYS A 155 7.76 5.39 5.27
C LYS A 155 6.55 5.27 4.35
#